data_d2041184685c515539102de0df855850
#
_entry.id   d2041184685c515539102de0df855850
#
_cell.length_a   1.000
_cell.length_b   1.000
_cell.length_c   1.000
_cell.angle_alpha   90.00
_cell.angle_beta   90.00
_cell.angle_gamma   90.00
#
_symmetry.space_group_name_H-M   'P 1'
#
loop_
_entity.id
_entity.type
_entity.pdbx_description
1 polymer ?
#
loop_
_entity_poly.entity_id
_entity_poly.type
_entity_poly.pdbx_seq_one_letter_code
_entity_poly.pdbx_strand_id
1 'polypeptide(L)'
;MNFMYGMFFDTYDTPVYRPPSEAASFILRVTRGCAHNNCTYCNMYRGVKFEKLSDEQIMRQIELARATDAEGVRRVFLADGDALVLPTDRLLKILAVLKEYFPNLERVASYAAPGDILRKSVEELTSLRKAGLTLLYYGMESGDSQTLKEIRKGVSGEQSIEVGKRAIAAGMQLSIMVILGIAGAEGSKRHALATAHAINEIKPTMLSALSLMLYRGSELKDQFERGEFHPLPPAGLMKELKLIMENVHLPDSERMIFRSNHVSNYIRLAATLPAQKDQLMEDIEESIDYLSQMKDWDIYNHDWTK
;
A
#
# COMPACT_ATOMS: atom_id res chain seq x y z
N MET A 1 -1.44 -27.30 -16.74
CA MET A 1 -1.21 -25.85 -16.48
C MET A 1 -1.94 -25.55 -15.19
N ASN A 2 -1.22 -25.57 -14.05
CA ASN A 2 -1.84 -25.58 -12.72
C ASN A 2 -2.29 -24.17 -12.31
N PHE A 3 -3.60 -23.97 -12.30
CA PHE A 3 -4.25 -22.82 -11.67
C PHE A 3 -4.31 -23.00 -10.15
N MET A 4 -3.19 -22.87 -9.45
CA MET A 4 -3.15 -22.91 -7.98
C MET A 4 -2.53 -21.66 -7.38
N TYR A 5 -2.74 -20.50 -8.02
CA TYR A 5 -2.27 -19.23 -7.51
C TYR A 5 -3.37 -18.58 -6.66
N GLY A 6 -3.11 -18.43 -5.38
CA GLY A 6 -4.01 -17.83 -4.40
C GLY A 6 -4.75 -18.82 -3.53
N MET A 7 -4.12 -19.97 -3.18
CA MET A 7 -4.73 -20.89 -2.23
C MET A 7 -4.81 -20.26 -0.85
N PHE A 8 -6.04 -20.03 -0.43
CA PHE A 8 -6.40 -19.67 0.92
C PHE A 8 -6.58 -20.97 1.70
N PHE A 9 -5.73 -21.19 2.70
CA PHE A 9 -5.76 -22.40 3.53
C PHE A 9 -6.53 -22.22 4.84
N ASP A 10 -7.37 -21.18 4.91
CA ASP A 10 -8.27 -21.01 6.05
C ASP A 10 -9.67 -20.68 5.54
N THR A 11 -10.68 -21.10 6.29
CA THR A 11 -12.06 -20.63 6.07
C THR A 11 -12.15 -19.18 6.55
N TYR A 12 -11.88 -18.24 5.63
CA TYR A 12 -11.97 -16.82 5.96
C TYR A 12 -13.42 -16.42 6.11
N ASP A 13 -13.80 -16.07 7.30
CA ASP A 13 -15.06 -15.40 7.63
C ASP A 13 -15.04 -13.89 7.31
N THR A 14 -13.88 -13.37 6.88
CA THR A 14 -13.68 -11.96 6.54
C THR A 14 -12.81 -11.82 5.27
N PRO A 15 -13.01 -10.77 4.46
CA PRO A 15 -12.19 -10.53 3.28
C PRO A 15 -10.71 -10.40 3.63
N VAL A 16 -9.83 -10.90 2.76
CA VAL A 16 -8.39 -10.73 2.85
C VAL A 16 -7.92 -9.88 1.67
N TYR A 17 -7.27 -8.77 1.96
CA TYR A 17 -6.77 -7.85 0.94
C TYR A 17 -5.27 -8.04 0.74
N ARG A 18 -4.84 -7.92 -0.51
CA ARG A 18 -3.42 -7.97 -0.89
C ARG A 18 -3.14 -7.02 -2.05
N PRO A 19 -1.90 -6.55 -2.20
CA PRO A 19 -1.49 -5.81 -3.40
C PRO A 19 -1.62 -6.70 -4.66
N PRO A 20 -1.97 -6.16 -5.83
CA PRO A 20 -2.04 -6.93 -7.09
C PRO A 20 -0.73 -7.67 -7.42
N SER A 21 0.42 -7.10 -7.06
CA SER A 21 1.75 -7.72 -7.23
C SER A 21 1.96 -8.99 -6.38
N GLU A 22 1.12 -9.22 -5.38
CA GLU A 22 1.14 -10.41 -4.52
C GLU A 22 0.05 -11.43 -4.91
N ALA A 23 -0.56 -11.29 -6.09
CA ALA A 23 -1.60 -12.21 -6.56
C ALA A 23 -1.14 -13.68 -6.63
N ALA A 24 0.15 -13.92 -6.89
CA ALA A 24 0.76 -15.24 -6.97
C ALA A 24 1.49 -15.67 -5.68
N SER A 25 1.37 -14.91 -4.60
CA SER A 25 2.01 -15.24 -3.31
C SER A 25 1.11 -16.15 -2.48
N PHE A 26 1.71 -17.05 -1.70
CA PHE A 26 1.00 -17.70 -0.62
C PHE A 26 0.61 -16.64 0.41
N ILE A 27 -0.67 -16.53 0.71
CA ILE A 27 -1.20 -15.58 1.68
C ILE A 27 -1.22 -16.25 3.04
N LEU A 28 -0.32 -15.84 3.91
CA LEU A 28 -0.26 -16.29 5.30
C LEU A 28 -0.89 -15.24 6.22
N ARG A 29 -2.06 -15.54 6.74
CA ARG A 29 -2.72 -14.65 7.68
C ARG A 29 -2.07 -14.78 9.05
N VAL A 30 -1.51 -13.69 9.56
CA VAL A 30 -0.87 -13.63 10.88
C VAL A 30 -1.62 -12.71 11.86
N THR A 31 -2.45 -11.82 11.32
CA THR A 31 -3.40 -10.99 12.06
C THR A 31 -4.75 -11.05 11.36
N ARG A 32 -5.83 -10.61 12.04
CA ARG A 32 -7.14 -10.37 11.45
C ARG A 32 -7.47 -8.88 11.59
N GLY A 33 -7.93 -8.26 10.52
CA GLY A 33 -8.29 -6.85 10.51
C GLY A 33 -7.09 -5.91 10.48
N CYS A 34 -7.31 -4.67 10.84
CA CYS A 34 -6.30 -3.61 10.90
C CYS A 34 -6.23 -3.04 12.32
N ALA A 35 -5.02 -2.98 12.91
CA ALA A 35 -4.83 -2.48 14.28
C ALA A 35 -5.19 -0.98 14.41
N HIS A 36 -4.98 -0.20 13.36
CA HIS A 36 -5.32 1.22 13.34
C HIS A 36 -6.83 1.45 13.11
N ASN A 37 -7.39 0.87 12.07
CA ASN A 37 -8.81 0.82 11.65
C ASN A 37 -9.64 2.11 11.89
N ASN A 38 -9.01 3.29 11.81
CA ASN A 38 -9.61 4.59 12.12
C ASN A 38 -9.56 5.60 10.95
N CYS A 39 -8.98 5.22 9.81
CA CYS A 39 -8.88 6.12 8.65
C CYS A 39 -10.27 6.44 8.09
N THR A 40 -10.57 7.75 7.86
CA THR A 40 -11.90 8.21 7.45
C THR A 40 -12.32 7.72 6.07
N TYR A 41 -11.36 7.47 5.17
CA TYR A 41 -11.61 7.01 3.79
C TYR A 41 -11.71 5.49 3.65
N CYS A 42 -11.19 4.72 4.63
CA CYS A 42 -11.05 3.27 4.53
C CYS A 42 -12.22 2.54 5.20
N ASN A 43 -12.78 1.53 4.50
CA ASN A 43 -13.80 0.65 5.06
C ASN A 43 -13.40 -0.84 5.01
N MET A 44 -12.16 -1.17 4.59
CA MET A 44 -11.71 -2.54 4.34
C MET A 44 -11.93 -3.48 5.54
N TYR A 45 -11.69 -2.99 6.74
CA TYR A 45 -11.82 -3.76 7.97
C TYR A 45 -12.83 -3.18 8.96
N ARG A 46 -13.76 -2.32 8.48
CA ARG A 46 -14.85 -1.80 9.33
C ARG A 46 -15.70 -2.97 9.83
N GLY A 47 -15.96 -2.99 11.14
CA GLY A 47 -16.70 -4.10 11.77
C GLY A 47 -15.88 -5.37 12.03
N VAL A 48 -14.63 -5.45 11.59
CA VAL A 48 -13.72 -6.56 11.89
C VAL A 48 -12.92 -6.22 13.13
N LYS A 49 -13.07 -7.04 14.19
CA LYS A 49 -12.27 -6.90 15.41
C LYS A 49 -10.83 -7.29 15.10
N PHE A 50 -9.89 -6.39 15.44
CA PHE A 50 -8.47 -6.70 15.30
C PHE A 50 -8.05 -7.80 16.28
N GLU A 51 -7.32 -8.80 15.78
CA GLU A 51 -6.68 -9.84 16.61
C GLU A 51 -5.35 -10.30 16.00
N LYS A 52 -4.46 -10.77 16.85
CA LYS A 52 -3.23 -11.48 16.46
C LYS A 52 -3.53 -12.97 16.50
N LEU A 53 -3.37 -13.68 15.39
CA LEU A 53 -3.62 -15.12 15.34
C LEU A 53 -2.66 -15.88 16.26
N SER A 54 -3.09 -17.01 16.79
CA SER A 54 -2.22 -17.86 17.63
C SER A 54 -1.12 -18.52 16.79
N ASP A 55 -0.07 -19.02 17.45
CA ASP A 55 1.00 -19.71 16.75
C ASP A 55 0.48 -21.01 16.10
N GLU A 56 -0.47 -21.69 16.74
CA GLU A 56 -1.12 -22.90 16.21
C GLU A 56 -1.93 -22.58 14.93
N GLN A 57 -2.66 -21.44 14.91
CA GLN A 57 -3.41 -21.03 13.73
C GLN A 57 -2.48 -20.68 12.56
N ILE A 58 -1.35 -20.03 12.83
CA ILE A 58 -0.35 -19.69 11.82
C ILE A 58 0.33 -20.98 11.31
N MET A 59 0.76 -21.85 12.20
CA MET A 59 1.41 -23.13 11.84
C MET A 59 0.49 -24.00 10.99
N ARG A 60 -0.79 -24.12 11.34
CA ARG A 60 -1.77 -24.89 10.57
C ARG A 60 -1.85 -24.43 9.11
N GLN A 61 -1.84 -23.11 8.85
CA GLN A 61 -1.83 -22.58 7.49
C GLN A 61 -0.55 -22.96 6.73
N ILE A 62 0.62 -22.86 7.41
CA ILE A 62 1.92 -23.20 6.83
C ILE A 62 2.01 -24.69 6.51
N GLU A 63 1.60 -25.57 7.42
CA GLU A 63 1.60 -27.03 7.24
C GLU A 63 0.68 -27.44 6.08
N LEU A 64 -0.49 -26.82 5.98
CA LEU A 64 -1.43 -27.09 4.90
C LEU A 64 -0.85 -26.67 3.54
N ALA A 65 -0.24 -25.48 3.46
CA ALA A 65 0.44 -25.01 2.26
C ALA A 65 1.60 -25.94 1.87
N ARG A 66 2.43 -26.36 2.84
CA ARG A 66 3.51 -27.31 2.65
C ARG A 66 3.03 -28.65 2.10
N ALA A 67 1.96 -29.19 2.70
CA ALA A 67 1.39 -30.47 2.27
C ALA A 67 0.81 -30.41 0.84
N THR A 68 0.44 -29.20 0.39
CA THR A 68 -0.16 -29.00 -0.93
C THR A 68 0.89 -28.80 -2.02
N ASP A 69 1.84 -27.88 -1.82
CA ASP A 69 2.89 -27.57 -2.80
C ASP A 69 4.06 -26.83 -2.14
N ALA A 70 4.90 -27.54 -1.42
CA ALA A 70 6.06 -26.96 -0.73
C ALA A 70 7.08 -26.34 -1.70
N GLU A 71 7.26 -26.93 -2.88
CA GLU A 71 8.25 -26.49 -3.87
C GLU A 71 7.75 -25.31 -4.73
N GLY A 72 6.43 -25.18 -4.89
CA GLY A 72 5.81 -24.12 -5.68
C GLY A 72 5.69 -22.78 -4.93
N VAL A 73 5.81 -22.78 -3.60
CA VAL A 73 5.76 -21.54 -2.82
C VAL A 73 7.08 -20.77 -2.94
N ARG A 74 7.11 -19.79 -3.82
CA ARG A 74 8.26 -18.90 -4.02
C ARG A 74 8.12 -17.56 -3.30
N ARG A 75 6.90 -17.13 -3.00
CA ARG A 75 6.60 -15.86 -2.34
C ARG A 75 5.52 -16.03 -1.31
N VAL A 76 5.68 -15.36 -0.17
CA VAL A 76 4.70 -15.32 0.91
C VAL A 76 4.33 -13.87 1.18
N PHE A 77 3.04 -13.61 1.36
CA PHE A 77 2.54 -12.32 1.81
C PHE A 77 1.91 -12.49 3.20
N LEU A 78 2.49 -11.82 4.21
CA LEU A 78 1.94 -11.81 5.55
C LEU A 78 0.74 -10.85 5.61
N ALA A 79 -0.45 -11.41 5.81
CA ALA A 79 -1.72 -10.71 5.93
C ALA A 79 -2.15 -10.72 7.42
N ASP A 80 -3.07 -9.91 7.85
CA ASP A 80 -4.02 -9.04 7.20
C ASP A 80 -3.49 -7.60 7.06
N GLY A 81 -4.33 -6.59 7.37
CA GLY A 81 -4.03 -5.18 7.18
C GLY A 81 -2.88 -4.62 8.03
N ASP A 82 -2.33 -5.39 8.97
CA ASP A 82 -1.27 -4.92 9.88
C ASP A 82 -0.45 -6.09 10.46
N ALA A 83 0.24 -6.82 9.60
CA ALA A 83 1.05 -7.96 10.05
C ALA A 83 2.32 -7.53 10.81
N LEU A 84 2.89 -6.35 10.51
CA LEU A 84 4.11 -5.85 11.14
C LEU A 84 3.91 -5.42 12.60
N VAL A 85 2.67 -5.35 13.09
CA VAL A 85 2.33 -5.11 14.51
C VAL A 85 2.83 -6.23 15.44
N LEU A 86 3.12 -7.42 14.90
CA LEU A 86 3.65 -8.52 15.69
C LEU A 86 5.05 -8.17 16.25
N PRO A 87 5.41 -8.66 17.45
CA PRO A 87 6.75 -8.52 18.00
C PRO A 87 7.81 -9.07 17.04
N THR A 88 8.98 -8.47 17.04
CA THR A 88 10.09 -8.83 16.14
C THR A 88 10.52 -10.29 16.30
N ASP A 89 10.63 -10.77 17.52
CA ASP A 89 10.97 -12.17 17.82
C ASP A 89 9.95 -13.17 17.27
N ARG A 90 8.67 -12.81 17.33
CA ARG A 90 7.60 -13.65 16.77
C ARG A 90 7.64 -13.68 15.24
N LEU A 91 7.86 -12.55 14.60
CA LEU A 91 8.06 -12.48 13.15
C LEU A 91 9.27 -13.31 12.71
N LEU A 92 10.39 -13.22 13.45
CA LEU A 92 11.60 -14.00 13.17
C LEU A 92 11.33 -15.52 13.25
N LYS A 93 10.53 -15.98 14.22
CA LYS A 93 10.13 -17.40 14.31
C LYS A 93 9.31 -17.84 13.11
N ILE A 94 8.32 -17.02 12.69
CA ILE A 94 7.49 -17.31 11.51
C ILE A 94 8.39 -17.38 10.25
N LEU A 95 9.29 -16.43 10.07
CA LEU A 95 10.21 -16.37 8.92
C LEU A 95 11.15 -17.60 8.89
N ALA A 96 11.63 -18.06 10.05
CA ALA A 96 12.46 -19.25 10.15
C ALA A 96 11.71 -20.51 9.70
N VAL A 97 10.46 -20.69 10.15
CA VAL A 97 9.62 -21.82 9.73
C VAL A 97 9.30 -21.76 8.23
N LEU A 98 8.98 -20.57 7.70
CA LEU A 98 8.73 -20.41 6.27
C LEU A 98 9.95 -20.81 5.42
N LYS A 99 11.15 -20.42 5.85
CA LYS A 99 12.40 -20.78 5.18
C LYS A 99 12.71 -22.27 5.25
N GLU A 100 12.38 -22.92 6.36
CA GLU A 100 12.56 -24.36 6.55
C GLU A 100 11.59 -25.17 5.68
N TYR A 101 10.32 -24.74 5.59
CA TYR A 101 9.25 -25.51 4.97
C TYR A 101 9.12 -25.29 3.46
N PHE A 102 9.60 -24.14 2.95
CA PHE A 102 9.51 -23.78 1.54
C PHE A 102 10.91 -23.59 0.94
N PRO A 103 11.51 -24.67 0.37
CA PRO A 103 12.90 -24.64 -0.08
C PRO A 103 13.18 -23.63 -1.20
N ASN A 104 12.15 -23.28 -1.99
CA ASN A 104 12.25 -22.33 -3.09
C ASN A 104 11.76 -20.92 -2.72
N LEU A 105 11.59 -20.61 -1.43
CA LEU A 105 11.11 -19.30 -0.98
C LEU A 105 12.12 -18.20 -1.30
N GLU A 106 11.72 -17.27 -2.15
CA GLU A 106 12.53 -16.13 -2.61
C GLU A 106 12.30 -14.88 -1.79
N ARG A 107 11.05 -14.65 -1.34
CA ARG A 107 10.64 -13.38 -0.73
C ARG A 107 9.45 -13.57 0.22
N VAL A 108 9.53 -12.87 1.33
CA VAL A 108 8.36 -12.56 2.17
C VAL A 108 8.08 -11.07 2.09
N ALA A 109 6.81 -10.70 1.95
CA ALA A 109 6.33 -9.32 1.94
C ALA A 109 5.22 -9.13 2.98
N SER A 110 4.94 -7.87 3.36
CA SER A 110 3.89 -7.54 4.33
C SER A 110 3.36 -6.13 4.10
N TYR A 111 2.11 -5.88 4.49
CA TYR A 111 1.70 -4.53 4.82
C TYR A 111 2.44 -4.05 6.08
N ALA A 112 2.67 -2.74 6.13
CA ALA A 112 3.32 -2.09 7.25
C ALA A 112 2.58 -0.79 7.59
N ALA A 113 1.95 -0.74 8.76
CA ALA A 113 1.39 0.50 9.26
C ALA A 113 2.52 1.41 9.78
N PRO A 114 2.37 2.74 9.65
CA PRO A 114 3.44 3.67 10.04
C PRO A 114 3.86 3.52 11.50
N GLY A 115 2.89 3.36 12.42
CA GLY A 115 3.16 3.17 13.84
C GLY A 115 3.98 1.91 14.15
N ASP A 116 3.89 0.87 13.31
CA ASP A 116 4.65 -0.38 13.52
C ASP A 116 6.11 -0.24 13.12
N ILE A 117 6.38 0.47 12.04
CA ILE A 117 7.75 0.80 11.64
C ILE A 117 8.40 1.72 12.67
N LEU A 118 7.67 2.73 13.18
CA LEU A 118 8.20 3.66 14.19
C LEU A 118 8.48 2.98 15.54
N ARG A 119 7.75 1.92 15.89
CA ARG A 119 7.98 1.14 17.13
C ARG A 119 9.14 0.17 17.04
N LYS A 120 9.63 -0.16 15.83
CA LYS A 120 10.77 -1.04 15.63
C LYS A 120 12.05 -0.23 15.40
N SER A 121 13.16 -0.67 15.98
CA SER A 121 14.46 -0.08 15.67
C SER A 121 14.93 -0.46 14.26
N VAL A 122 15.91 0.27 13.73
CA VAL A 122 16.52 -0.08 12.42
C VAL A 122 17.17 -1.44 12.47
N GLU A 123 17.77 -1.82 13.63
CA GLU A 123 18.37 -3.13 13.86
C GLU A 123 17.34 -4.26 13.85
N GLU A 124 16.15 -4.05 14.44
CA GLU A 124 15.05 -4.99 14.39
C GLU A 124 14.55 -5.20 12.96
N LEU A 125 14.31 -4.11 12.23
CA LEU A 125 13.93 -4.15 10.82
C LEU A 125 15.01 -4.83 9.96
N THR A 126 16.28 -4.56 10.21
CA THR A 126 17.43 -5.21 9.54
C THR A 126 17.44 -6.71 9.82
N SER A 127 17.13 -7.14 11.05
CA SER A 127 17.05 -8.55 11.42
C SER A 127 15.92 -9.26 10.69
N LEU A 128 14.74 -8.63 10.59
CA LEU A 128 13.61 -9.13 9.82
C LEU A 128 13.95 -9.25 8.32
N ARG A 129 14.64 -8.22 7.78
CA ARG A 129 15.09 -8.24 6.38
C ARG A 129 16.05 -9.40 6.11
N LYS A 130 17.04 -9.62 6.97
CA LYS A 130 18.00 -10.74 6.85
C LYS A 130 17.31 -12.11 6.98
N ALA A 131 16.23 -12.19 7.75
CA ALA A 131 15.42 -13.39 7.90
C ALA A 131 14.48 -13.68 6.70
N GLY A 132 14.33 -12.74 5.74
CA GLY A 132 13.58 -12.95 4.51
C GLY A 132 12.36 -12.03 4.29
N LEU A 133 11.99 -11.19 5.27
CA LEU A 133 10.98 -10.15 5.08
C LEU A 133 11.63 -8.98 4.34
N THR A 134 11.61 -8.98 3.02
CA THR A 134 12.40 -8.06 2.21
C THR A 134 11.62 -6.90 1.59
N LEU A 135 10.28 -7.00 1.53
CA LEU A 135 9.42 -5.99 0.91
C LEU A 135 8.30 -5.56 1.86
N LEU A 136 8.20 -4.26 2.10
CA LEU A 136 7.10 -3.65 2.85
C LEU A 136 6.20 -2.83 1.92
N TYR A 137 4.90 -3.00 2.06
CA TYR A 137 3.87 -2.17 1.43
C TYR A 137 3.38 -1.14 2.45
N TYR A 138 3.69 0.10 2.20
CA TYR A 138 3.39 1.21 3.09
C TYR A 138 2.36 2.16 2.47
N GLY A 139 1.16 2.20 3.03
CA GLY A 139 0.17 3.21 2.71
C GLY A 139 0.57 4.54 3.34
N MET A 140 1.33 5.36 2.64
CA MET A 140 1.65 6.72 3.06
C MET A 140 0.44 7.64 2.89
N GLU A 141 -0.31 7.43 1.82
CA GLU A 141 -1.50 8.14 1.34
C GLU A 141 -1.23 9.60 0.96
N SER A 142 -0.51 10.35 1.77
CA SER A 142 -0.12 11.74 1.60
C SER A 142 1.20 12.03 2.30
N GLY A 143 1.94 13.04 1.85
CA GLY A 143 3.03 13.67 2.58
C GLY A 143 2.59 14.87 3.42
N ASP A 144 1.34 15.32 3.28
CA ASP A 144 0.82 16.52 3.92
C ASP A 144 0.23 16.24 5.30
N SER A 145 0.82 16.86 6.33
CA SER A 145 0.44 16.66 7.73
C SER A 145 -1.03 17.01 8.02
N GLN A 146 -1.59 18.03 7.34
CA GLN A 146 -2.99 18.41 7.53
C GLN A 146 -3.91 17.33 6.92
N THR A 147 -3.65 16.89 5.70
CA THR A 147 -4.39 15.80 5.04
C THR A 147 -4.33 14.53 5.89
N LEU A 148 -3.13 14.13 6.37
CA LEU A 148 -2.97 12.95 7.21
C LEU A 148 -3.76 13.05 8.52
N LYS A 149 -3.86 14.24 9.12
CA LYS A 149 -4.70 14.49 10.30
C LYS A 149 -6.19 14.37 9.97
N GLU A 150 -6.63 14.97 8.87
CA GLU A 150 -8.05 14.95 8.43
C GLU A 150 -8.51 13.52 8.12
N ILE A 151 -7.68 12.72 7.47
CA ILE A 151 -7.99 11.29 7.21
C ILE A 151 -7.68 10.38 8.40
N ARG A 152 -7.23 10.90 9.51
CA ARG A 152 -6.87 10.16 10.75
C ARG A 152 -5.87 9.04 10.49
N LYS A 153 -4.83 9.31 9.70
CA LYS A 153 -3.78 8.31 9.40
C LYS A 153 -2.92 7.95 10.62
N GLY A 154 -2.92 8.79 11.64
CA GLY A 154 -2.20 8.55 12.90
C GLY A 154 -0.73 8.93 12.89
N VAL A 155 -0.26 9.62 11.85
CA VAL A 155 1.11 10.15 11.71
C VAL A 155 1.09 11.51 11.01
N SER A 156 2.14 12.32 11.22
CA SER A 156 2.38 13.53 10.44
C SER A 156 3.16 13.25 9.16
N GLY A 157 3.33 14.27 8.30
CA GLY A 157 4.17 14.18 7.10
C GLY A 157 5.62 13.85 7.43
N GLU A 158 6.18 14.53 8.45
CA GLU A 158 7.54 14.30 8.94
C GLU A 158 7.72 12.86 9.48
N GLN A 159 6.74 12.38 10.23
CA GLN A 159 6.73 10.99 10.71
C GLN A 159 6.60 10.00 9.55
N SER A 160 5.84 10.33 8.51
CA SER A 160 5.75 9.51 7.28
C SER A 160 7.09 9.41 6.55
N ILE A 161 7.87 10.49 6.50
CA ILE A 161 9.22 10.50 5.96
C ILE A 161 10.14 9.62 6.83
N GLU A 162 10.09 9.77 8.15
CA GLU A 162 10.89 8.97 9.08
C GLU A 162 10.58 7.46 8.94
N VAL A 163 9.30 7.07 8.80
CA VAL A 163 8.86 5.70 8.50
C VAL A 163 9.58 5.14 7.28
N GLY A 164 9.54 5.89 6.18
CA GLY A 164 10.18 5.48 4.92
C GLY A 164 11.70 5.36 5.06
N LYS A 165 12.35 6.36 5.65
CA LYS A 165 13.80 6.37 5.87
C LYS A 165 14.28 5.21 6.74
N ARG A 166 13.56 4.84 7.81
CA ARG A 166 13.89 3.67 8.64
C ARG A 166 13.81 2.37 7.85
N ALA A 167 12.77 2.18 7.04
CA ALA A 167 12.64 0.98 6.22
C ALA A 167 13.80 0.86 5.21
N ILE A 168 14.12 1.95 4.51
CA ILE A 168 15.25 2.00 3.56
C ILE A 168 16.58 1.79 4.26
N ALA A 169 16.85 2.45 5.41
CA ALA A 169 18.07 2.28 6.19
C ALA A 169 18.27 0.83 6.67
N ALA A 170 17.17 0.09 6.94
CA ALA A 170 17.22 -1.33 7.26
C ALA A 170 17.47 -2.23 6.03
N GLY A 171 17.59 -1.67 4.82
CA GLY A 171 17.77 -2.39 3.56
C GLY A 171 16.51 -3.05 3.03
N MET A 172 15.32 -2.66 3.50
CA MET A 172 14.04 -3.14 2.99
C MET A 172 13.76 -2.55 1.60
N GLN A 173 13.17 -3.32 0.72
CA GLN A 173 12.42 -2.77 -0.41
C GLN A 173 11.14 -2.13 0.13
N LEU A 174 10.82 -0.94 -0.34
CA LEU A 174 9.66 -0.19 0.12
C LEU A 174 8.76 0.18 -1.06
N SER A 175 7.52 -0.31 -1.03
CA SER A 175 6.46 0.09 -1.95
C SER A 175 5.55 1.08 -1.23
N ILE A 176 5.62 2.35 -1.62
CA ILE A 176 4.76 3.41 -1.08
C ILE A 176 3.49 3.50 -1.93
N MET A 177 2.35 3.62 -1.27
CA MET A 177 1.07 3.93 -1.90
C MET A 177 0.66 5.36 -1.52
N VAL A 178 0.23 6.14 -2.52
CA VAL A 178 -0.36 7.47 -2.35
C VAL A 178 -1.75 7.49 -2.97
N ILE A 179 -2.66 8.30 -2.42
CA ILE A 179 -4.04 8.38 -2.91
C ILE A 179 -4.26 9.76 -3.52
N LEU A 180 -4.42 9.80 -4.84
CA LEU A 180 -4.78 11.01 -5.57
C LEU A 180 -6.20 11.45 -5.18
N GLY A 181 -6.36 12.74 -4.94
CA GLY A 181 -7.63 13.35 -4.54
C GLY A 181 -7.99 13.22 -3.07
N ILE A 182 -7.15 12.60 -2.25
CA ILE A 182 -7.43 12.35 -0.81
C ILE A 182 -7.59 13.64 0.00
N ALA A 183 -6.99 14.73 -0.45
CA ALA A 183 -7.07 16.04 0.20
C ALA A 183 -8.25 16.92 -0.30
N GLY A 184 -9.10 16.37 -1.18
CA GLY A 184 -10.13 17.15 -1.84
C GLY A 184 -9.58 18.23 -2.79
N ALA A 185 -10.47 18.99 -3.40
CA ALA A 185 -10.09 20.05 -4.34
C ALA A 185 -9.26 21.16 -3.66
N GLU A 186 -9.62 21.53 -2.45
CA GLU A 186 -9.00 22.61 -1.70
C GLU A 186 -7.59 22.27 -1.22
N GLY A 187 -7.34 21.00 -0.91
CA GLY A 187 -6.06 20.52 -0.39
C GLY A 187 -5.09 19.98 -1.44
N SER A 188 -5.55 19.79 -2.69
CA SER A 188 -4.84 19.07 -3.73
C SER A 188 -3.40 19.55 -3.97
N LYS A 189 -3.20 20.86 -4.16
CA LYS A 189 -1.87 21.42 -4.39
C LYS A 189 -0.92 21.19 -3.20
N ARG A 190 -1.40 21.36 -1.96
CA ARG A 190 -0.61 21.17 -0.76
C ARG A 190 -0.23 19.71 -0.62
N HIS A 191 -1.19 18.80 -0.80
CA HIS A 191 -0.99 17.35 -0.82
C HIS A 191 0.06 16.95 -1.86
N ALA A 192 -0.06 17.42 -3.09
CA ALA A 192 0.86 17.07 -4.18
C ALA A 192 2.30 17.47 -3.87
N LEU A 193 2.54 18.70 -3.45
CA LEU A 193 3.89 19.22 -3.16
C LEU A 193 4.50 18.53 -1.94
N ALA A 194 3.74 18.32 -0.87
CA ALA A 194 4.22 17.64 0.32
C ALA A 194 4.49 16.14 0.05
N THR A 195 3.68 15.51 -0.81
CA THR A 195 3.87 14.12 -1.23
C THR A 195 5.15 13.95 -2.06
N ALA A 196 5.38 14.85 -3.02
CA ALA A 196 6.63 14.86 -3.79
C ALA A 196 7.86 15.07 -2.91
N HIS A 197 7.79 15.99 -1.94
CA HIS A 197 8.85 16.18 -0.95
C HIS A 197 9.12 14.89 -0.16
N ALA A 198 8.09 14.22 0.34
CA ALA A 198 8.25 12.96 1.08
C ALA A 198 8.88 11.87 0.20
N ILE A 199 8.49 11.74 -1.06
CA ILE A 199 9.07 10.78 -2.00
C ILE A 199 10.57 11.08 -2.22
N ASN A 200 10.95 12.34 -2.40
CA ASN A 200 12.35 12.77 -2.58
C ASN A 200 13.22 12.45 -1.36
N GLU A 201 12.66 12.62 -0.16
CA GLU A 201 13.36 12.33 1.09
C GLU A 201 13.51 10.83 1.37
N ILE A 202 12.49 10.03 1.03
CA ILE A 202 12.46 8.58 1.29
C ILE A 202 13.20 7.80 0.21
N LYS A 203 13.06 8.17 -1.06
CA LYS A 203 13.54 7.45 -2.24
C LYS A 203 13.10 5.98 -2.25
N PRO A 204 11.79 5.71 -2.28
CA PRO A 204 11.26 4.36 -2.19
C PRO A 204 11.63 3.54 -3.43
N THR A 205 11.69 2.21 -3.28
CA THR A 205 11.93 1.28 -4.40
C THR A 205 10.77 1.28 -5.41
N MET A 206 9.56 1.45 -4.91
CA MET A 206 8.32 1.47 -5.70
C MET A 206 7.38 2.56 -5.19
N LEU A 207 6.67 3.20 -6.12
CA LEU A 207 5.61 4.16 -5.87
C LEU A 207 4.35 3.74 -6.63
N SER A 208 3.24 3.63 -5.92
CA SER A 208 1.93 3.38 -6.51
C SER A 208 1.00 4.57 -6.25
N ALA A 209 0.43 5.14 -7.31
CA ALA A 209 -0.62 6.15 -7.20
C ALA A 209 -1.98 5.49 -7.45
N LEU A 210 -2.90 5.68 -6.50
CA LEU A 210 -4.28 5.19 -6.55
C LEU A 210 -5.22 6.39 -6.55
N SER A 211 -6.31 6.34 -7.31
CA SER A 211 -7.36 7.35 -7.20
C SER A 211 -8.25 7.10 -5.99
N LEU A 212 -8.66 8.16 -5.31
CA LEU A 212 -9.60 8.07 -4.19
C LEU A 212 -10.88 7.36 -4.62
N MET A 213 -11.30 6.40 -3.81
CA MET A 213 -12.62 5.75 -3.91
C MET A 213 -13.42 6.10 -2.65
N LEU A 214 -14.63 6.62 -2.83
CA LEU A 214 -15.52 6.95 -1.72
C LEU A 214 -16.41 5.74 -1.42
N TYR A 215 -15.95 4.90 -0.51
CA TYR A 215 -16.65 3.67 -0.14
C TYR A 215 -17.86 3.96 0.74
N ARG A 216 -18.97 3.30 0.44
CA ARG A 216 -20.15 3.31 1.30
C ARG A 216 -19.78 2.88 2.73
N GLY A 217 -20.23 3.64 3.72
CA GLY A 217 -19.93 3.41 5.14
C GLY A 217 -18.55 3.91 5.59
N SER A 218 -17.81 4.62 4.72
CA SER A 218 -16.67 5.42 5.14
C SER A 218 -17.09 6.83 5.54
N GLU A 219 -16.45 7.40 6.56
CA GLU A 219 -16.75 8.75 7.01
C GLU A 219 -16.51 9.81 5.92
N LEU A 220 -15.49 9.60 5.07
CA LEU A 220 -15.20 10.52 3.98
C LEU A 220 -16.32 10.53 2.91
N LYS A 221 -16.99 9.38 2.68
CA LYS A 221 -18.18 9.32 1.82
C LYS A 221 -19.34 10.10 2.44
N ASP A 222 -19.56 9.97 3.75
CA ASP A 222 -20.59 10.73 4.45
C ASP A 222 -20.32 12.24 4.41
N GLN A 223 -19.04 12.67 4.52
CA GLN A 223 -18.63 14.08 4.34
C GLN A 223 -18.92 14.59 2.92
N PHE A 224 -18.64 13.77 1.91
CA PHE A 224 -19.00 14.09 0.52
C PHE A 224 -20.51 14.28 0.35
N GLU A 225 -21.32 13.39 0.89
CA GLU A 225 -22.79 13.45 0.79
C GLU A 225 -23.37 14.68 1.52
N ARG A 226 -22.70 15.18 2.55
CA ARG A 226 -23.05 16.43 3.23
C ARG A 226 -22.49 17.70 2.57
N GLY A 227 -21.70 17.55 1.49
CA GLY A 227 -21.05 18.70 0.81
C GLY A 227 -19.88 19.28 1.60
N GLU A 228 -19.29 18.53 2.52
CA GLU A 228 -18.13 18.93 3.34
C GLU A 228 -16.79 18.52 2.70
N PHE A 229 -16.80 17.62 1.75
CA PHE A 229 -15.65 17.16 0.98
C PHE A 229 -15.93 17.26 -0.52
N HIS A 230 -15.04 17.92 -1.25
CA HIS A 230 -15.15 18.12 -2.68
C HIS A 230 -14.08 17.30 -3.41
N PRO A 231 -14.44 16.18 -4.05
CA PRO A 231 -13.48 15.34 -4.74
C PRO A 231 -12.99 16.00 -6.03
N LEU A 232 -11.78 15.62 -6.46
CA LEU A 232 -11.24 16.04 -7.74
C LEU A 232 -11.94 15.29 -8.89
N PRO A 233 -12.25 15.98 -10.01
CA PRO A 233 -12.65 15.29 -11.24
C PRO A 233 -11.49 14.47 -11.81
N PRO A 234 -11.73 13.50 -12.73
CA PRO A 234 -10.69 12.64 -13.29
C PRO A 234 -9.49 13.40 -13.86
N ALA A 235 -9.71 14.44 -14.63
CA ALA A 235 -8.65 15.32 -15.12
C ALA A 235 -7.92 16.05 -13.98
N GLY A 236 -8.62 16.36 -12.87
CA GLY A 236 -8.05 16.96 -11.67
C GLY A 236 -7.08 15.99 -10.96
N LEU A 237 -7.41 14.69 -10.89
CA LEU A 237 -6.54 13.67 -10.35
C LEU A 237 -5.23 13.54 -11.15
N MET A 238 -5.32 13.62 -12.48
CA MET A 238 -4.13 13.61 -13.34
C MET A 238 -3.31 14.90 -13.23
N LYS A 239 -3.94 16.07 -13.05
CA LYS A 239 -3.23 17.32 -12.74
C LYS A 239 -2.50 17.25 -11.40
N GLU A 240 -3.10 16.63 -10.40
CA GLU A 240 -2.45 16.39 -9.11
C GLU A 240 -1.25 15.44 -9.27
N LEU A 241 -1.40 14.34 -10.01
CA LEU A 241 -0.30 13.42 -10.33
C LEU A 241 0.81 14.14 -11.09
N LYS A 242 0.47 14.97 -12.08
CA LYS A 242 1.43 15.81 -12.82
C LYS A 242 2.26 16.65 -11.85
N LEU A 243 1.61 17.38 -10.96
CA LEU A 243 2.29 18.22 -9.98
C LEU A 243 3.20 17.43 -9.04
N ILE A 244 2.79 16.22 -8.62
CA ILE A 244 3.65 15.31 -7.85
C ILE A 244 4.90 14.96 -8.69
N MET A 245 4.72 14.49 -9.93
CA MET A 245 5.82 13.99 -10.76
C MET A 245 6.77 15.10 -11.22
N GLU A 246 6.29 16.30 -11.48
CA GLU A 246 7.12 17.49 -11.75
C GLU A 246 8.12 17.75 -10.63
N ASN A 247 7.67 17.56 -9.38
CA ASN A 247 8.45 17.83 -8.17
C ASN A 247 9.16 16.61 -7.58
N VAL A 248 9.02 15.41 -8.18
CA VAL A 248 9.82 14.25 -7.83
C VAL A 248 11.16 14.30 -8.57
N HIS A 249 12.25 14.32 -7.81
CA HIS A 249 13.62 14.39 -8.30
C HIS A 249 14.44 13.25 -7.69
N LEU A 250 14.83 12.29 -8.51
CA LEU A 250 15.67 11.16 -8.12
C LEU A 250 17.04 11.32 -8.79
N PRO A 251 18.15 11.07 -8.06
CA PRO A 251 19.46 10.97 -8.69
C PRO A 251 19.50 9.85 -9.75
N ASP A 252 20.34 9.99 -10.77
CA ASP A 252 20.50 8.97 -11.84
C ASP A 252 20.96 7.59 -11.31
N SER A 253 21.58 7.56 -10.13
CA SER A 253 21.98 6.34 -9.45
C SER A 253 20.80 5.60 -8.78
N GLU A 254 19.68 6.26 -8.60
CA GLU A 254 18.48 5.68 -7.97
C GLU A 254 17.51 5.13 -9.02
N ARG A 255 16.71 4.18 -8.59
CA ARG A 255 15.67 3.59 -9.42
C ARG A 255 14.40 3.40 -8.65
N MET A 256 13.32 4.03 -9.09
CA MET A 256 11.99 3.84 -8.54
C MET A 256 11.01 3.34 -9.61
N ILE A 257 10.31 2.25 -9.32
CA ILE A 257 9.25 1.73 -10.19
C ILE A 257 7.95 2.45 -9.86
N PHE A 258 7.43 3.22 -10.79
CA PHE A 258 6.12 3.87 -10.70
C PHE A 258 5.03 3.02 -11.34
N ARG A 259 3.86 2.93 -10.68
CA ARG A 259 2.65 2.26 -11.20
C ARG A 259 1.40 3.02 -10.80
N SER A 260 0.48 3.16 -11.76
CA SER A 260 -0.88 3.67 -11.56
C SER A 260 -1.89 2.73 -12.25
N ASN A 261 -1.79 1.43 -11.94
CA ASN A 261 -2.57 0.39 -12.60
C ASN A 261 -3.63 -0.26 -11.69
N HIS A 262 -3.93 0.36 -10.55
CA HIS A 262 -5.01 -0.07 -9.67
C HIS A 262 -6.38 0.18 -10.34
N VAL A 263 -7.37 -0.63 -9.97
CA VAL A 263 -8.75 -0.54 -10.54
C VAL A 263 -9.42 0.81 -10.29
N SER A 264 -8.99 1.57 -9.26
CA SER A 264 -9.49 2.92 -8.97
C SER A 264 -9.04 3.98 -9.99
N ASN A 265 -8.02 3.69 -10.79
CA ASN A 265 -7.46 4.67 -11.71
C ASN A 265 -8.19 4.66 -13.06
N TYR A 266 -8.47 5.85 -13.58
CA TYR A 266 -9.06 6.04 -14.90
C TYR A 266 -8.09 5.69 -16.03
N ILE A 267 -6.80 5.99 -15.81
CA ILE A 267 -5.71 5.73 -16.76
C ILE A 267 -4.63 4.92 -16.05
N ARG A 268 -4.11 3.91 -16.76
CA ARG A 268 -3.02 3.05 -16.28
C ARG A 268 -1.70 3.58 -16.78
N LEU A 269 -0.86 4.06 -15.87
CA LEU A 269 0.47 4.56 -16.16
C LEU A 269 1.55 3.69 -15.50
N ALA A 270 2.71 3.63 -16.14
CA ALA A 270 3.85 2.87 -15.64
C ALA A 270 5.15 3.50 -16.12
N ALA A 271 6.13 3.65 -15.23
CA ALA A 271 7.46 4.14 -15.58
C ALA A 271 8.52 3.58 -14.64
N THR A 272 9.77 3.64 -15.07
CA THR A 272 10.95 3.49 -14.22
C THR A 272 11.66 4.84 -14.15
N LEU A 273 11.65 5.44 -12.98
CA LEU A 273 12.24 6.77 -12.77
C LEU A 273 13.69 6.66 -12.27
N PRO A 274 14.57 7.63 -12.63
CA PRO A 274 14.29 8.81 -13.43
C PRO A 274 14.24 8.57 -14.96
N ALA A 275 14.72 7.44 -15.45
CA ALA A 275 15.00 7.19 -16.87
C ALA A 275 13.80 7.40 -17.83
N GLN A 276 12.58 7.19 -17.35
CA GLN A 276 11.36 7.33 -18.16
C GLN A 276 10.49 8.51 -17.67
N LYS A 277 11.10 9.51 -17.01
CA LYS A 277 10.31 10.62 -16.44
C LYS A 277 9.64 11.47 -17.55
N ASP A 278 10.38 11.81 -18.60
CA ASP A 278 9.86 12.66 -19.67
C ASP A 278 8.68 11.97 -20.38
N GLN A 279 8.80 10.69 -20.72
CA GLN A 279 7.69 9.94 -21.31
C GLN A 279 6.49 9.86 -20.37
N LEU A 280 6.70 9.64 -19.08
CA LEU A 280 5.60 9.64 -18.10
C LEU A 280 4.90 10.98 -18.04
N MET A 281 5.63 12.09 -18.14
CA MET A 281 5.04 13.42 -18.14
C MET A 281 4.19 13.68 -19.39
N GLU A 282 4.63 13.24 -20.56
CA GLU A 282 3.85 13.28 -21.80
C GLU A 282 2.56 12.45 -21.68
N ASP A 283 2.67 11.18 -21.21
CA ASP A 283 1.52 10.30 -20.99
C ASP A 283 0.49 10.90 -20.01
N ILE A 284 0.96 11.61 -18.98
CA ILE A 284 0.08 12.31 -18.02
C ILE A 284 -0.63 13.50 -18.70
N GLU A 285 0.06 14.27 -19.53
CA GLU A 285 -0.54 15.42 -20.25
C GLU A 285 -1.62 14.95 -21.22
N GLU A 286 -1.33 13.92 -22.02
CA GLU A 286 -2.33 13.30 -22.91
C GLU A 286 -3.55 12.79 -22.13
N SER A 287 -3.31 12.21 -20.93
CA SER A 287 -4.37 11.73 -20.05
C SER A 287 -5.25 12.87 -19.53
N ILE A 288 -4.65 14.03 -19.20
CA ILE A 288 -5.40 15.25 -18.78
C ILE A 288 -6.30 15.72 -19.90
N ASP A 289 -5.77 15.81 -21.12
CA ASP A 289 -6.53 16.27 -22.30
C ASP A 289 -7.70 15.34 -22.61
N TYR A 290 -7.45 14.02 -22.59
CA TYR A 290 -8.48 13.01 -22.80
C TYR A 290 -9.60 13.09 -21.74
N LEU A 291 -9.23 13.11 -20.45
CA LEU A 291 -10.19 13.10 -19.34
C LEU A 291 -10.94 14.44 -19.20
N SER A 292 -10.35 15.55 -19.68
CA SER A 292 -11.02 16.87 -19.70
C SER A 292 -12.21 16.92 -20.68
N GLN A 293 -12.27 16.01 -21.65
CA GLN A 293 -13.36 15.89 -22.61
C GLN A 293 -14.51 14.98 -22.12
N MET A 294 -14.30 14.24 -21.02
CA MET A 294 -15.35 13.37 -20.45
C MET A 294 -16.45 14.21 -19.80
N LYS A 295 -17.70 14.03 -20.30
CA LYS A 295 -18.87 14.78 -19.81
C LYS A 295 -19.54 14.13 -18.60
N ASP A 296 -19.45 12.80 -18.47
CA ASP A 296 -20.09 12.02 -17.41
C ASP A 296 -19.02 11.25 -16.63
N TRP A 297 -18.69 11.71 -15.44
CA TRP A 297 -17.71 11.10 -14.56
C TRP A 297 -18.26 10.84 -13.14
N ASP A 298 -19.41 10.24 -13.03
CA ASP A 298 -20.06 9.98 -11.74
C ASP A 298 -19.48 8.74 -11.03
N ILE A 299 -18.13 8.65 -10.97
CA ILE A 299 -17.43 7.54 -10.33
C ILE A 299 -17.59 7.54 -8.80
N TYR A 300 -17.87 8.72 -8.21
CA TYR A 300 -18.03 8.83 -6.76
C TYR A 300 -19.40 8.36 -6.25
N ASN A 301 -20.36 8.17 -7.15
CA ASN A 301 -21.68 7.60 -6.85
C ASN A 301 -21.76 6.09 -7.14
N HIS A 302 -20.71 5.48 -7.72
CA HIS A 302 -20.69 4.03 -7.85
C HIS A 302 -20.54 3.36 -6.48
N ASP A 303 -21.41 2.37 -6.25
CA ASP A 303 -21.31 1.49 -5.10
C ASP A 303 -20.22 0.42 -5.37
N TRP A 304 -18.99 0.68 -4.93
CA TRP A 304 -17.85 -0.23 -5.09
C TRP A 304 -17.92 -1.47 -4.17
N THR A 305 -19.03 -1.67 -3.46
CA THR A 305 -19.24 -2.81 -2.56
C THR A 305 -19.80 -4.05 -3.26
N LYS A 306 -19.95 -4.04 -4.59
CA LYS A 306 -20.43 -5.19 -5.38
C LYS A 306 -19.29 -5.96 -6.01
#